data_411dc75f9f0f09312a08a390d734f67a
#
_entry.id   411dc75f9f0f09312a08a390d734f67a
#
_cell.length_a   1.000
_cell.length_b   1.000
_cell.length_c   1.000
_cell.angle_alpha   90.00
_cell.angle_beta   90.00
_cell.angle_gamma   90.00
#
_symmetry.space_group_name_H-M   'P 1'
#
loop_
_entity.id
_entity.type
_entity.pdbx_description
1 polymer ?
#
loop_
_entity_poly.entity_id
_entity_poly.type
_entity_poly.pdbx_seq_one_letter_code
_entity_poly.pdbx_strand_id
1 'polypeptide(L)'
;GDDVDICWRLEQAGHKIGFSPSAFVWHYRRSNVRAYLRQQHGYGEAEALLVRKHPEYFNSLGGSLWRGRIYAPARVGLLLRRPVIYRGLFGSAGYQAVYASPPESALMLCTMLEYHVLVSLPLWVLAVSFHLLLPIAILTTLLPLGISAVAGVQAHLPRHKSLWWSRPLIALLYFLQPIVRGWARYQGRMVLRPS
;
A
#
# COMPACT_ATOMS: atom_id res chain seq x y z
N GLY A 1 -6.99 12.18 4.21
CA GLY A 1 -6.08 12.25 5.34
C GLY A 1 -6.71 12.79 6.61
N ASP A 2 -7.84 13.47 6.49
CA ASP A 2 -8.46 14.18 7.63
C ASP A 2 -8.95 13.22 8.71
N ASP A 3 -9.45 12.07 8.29
CA ASP A 3 -9.85 10.96 9.15
C ASP A 3 -8.68 10.40 9.99
N VAL A 4 -7.51 10.29 9.39
CA VAL A 4 -6.30 9.85 10.08
C VAL A 4 -5.79 10.93 11.03
N ASP A 5 -5.75 12.19 10.57
CA ASP A 5 -5.33 13.33 11.38
C ASP A 5 -6.18 13.47 12.64
N ILE A 6 -7.50 13.40 12.53
CA ILE A 6 -8.38 13.51 13.69
C ILE A 6 -8.18 12.34 14.67
N CYS A 7 -8.01 11.12 14.15
CA CYS A 7 -7.75 9.95 15.02
C CYS A 7 -6.47 10.13 15.82
N TRP A 8 -5.37 10.55 15.19
CA TRP A 8 -4.10 10.76 15.89
C TRP A 8 -4.17 11.89 16.90
N ARG A 9 -4.86 12.98 16.58
CA ARG A 9 -5.08 14.09 17.53
C ARG A 9 -5.92 13.67 18.73
N LEU A 10 -6.93 12.84 18.53
CA LEU A 10 -7.72 12.29 19.63
C LEU A 10 -6.87 11.38 20.52
N GLU A 11 -6.03 10.53 19.94
CA GLU A 11 -5.10 9.69 20.70
C GLU A 11 -4.08 10.52 21.49
N GLN A 12 -3.51 11.57 20.87
CA GLN A 12 -2.60 12.50 21.54
C GLN A 12 -3.27 13.25 22.69
N ALA A 13 -4.57 13.54 22.59
CA ALA A 13 -5.36 14.13 23.64
C ALA A 13 -5.78 13.11 24.73
N GLY A 14 -5.29 11.85 24.66
CA GLY A 14 -5.57 10.81 25.65
C GLY A 14 -6.88 10.06 25.44
N HIS A 15 -7.61 10.32 24.35
CA HIS A 15 -8.83 9.59 24.03
C HIS A 15 -8.54 8.22 23.41
N LYS A 16 -9.42 7.28 23.63
CA LYS A 16 -9.36 5.95 23.01
C LYS A 16 -10.33 5.89 21.82
N ILE A 17 -9.83 5.40 20.70
CA ILE A 17 -10.67 5.14 19.53
C ILE A 17 -11.26 3.75 19.66
N GLY A 18 -12.59 3.68 19.62
CA GLY A 18 -13.34 2.43 19.68
C GLY A 18 -13.91 2.05 18.30
N PHE A 19 -14.27 0.79 18.18
CA PHE A 19 -14.97 0.26 17.00
C PHE A 19 -16.41 -0.11 17.38
N SER A 20 -17.37 0.40 16.60
CA SER A 20 -18.78 0.03 16.75
C SER A 20 -19.25 -0.72 15.50
N PRO A 21 -19.63 -2.00 15.61
CA PRO A 21 -20.10 -2.78 14.46
C PRO A 21 -21.40 -2.26 13.84
N SER A 22 -22.23 -1.56 14.64
CA SER A 22 -23.49 -0.97 14.19
C SER A 22 -23.32 0.39 13.51
N ALA A 23 -22.18 1.03 13.66
CA ALA A 23 -21.86 2.30 13.00
C ALA A 23 -21.18 2.02 11.65
N PHE A 24 -21.94 1.98 10.58
CA PHE A 24 -21.40 1.78 9.24
C PHE A 24 -21.89 2.84 8.27
N VAL A 25 -21.06 3.12 7.27
CA VAL A 25 -21.35 4.10 6.23
C VAL A 25 -21.31 3.42 4.87
N TRP A 26 -22.35 3.65 4.07
CA TRP A 26 -22.38 3.22 2.67
C TRP A 26 -21.45 4.10 1.84
N HIS A 27 -20.52 3.49 1.16
CA HIS A 27 -19.54 4.21 0.36
C HIS A 27 -19.56 3.75 -1.09
N TYR A 28 -19.74 4.69 -2.03
CA TYR A 28 -19.61 4.40 -3.46
C TYR A 28 -18.16 4.16 -3.83
N ARG A 29 -17.87 2.98 -4.38
CA ARG A 29 -16.54 2.66 -4.91
C ARG A 29 -16.30 3.40 -6.21
N ARG A 30 -15.04 3.62 -6.54
CA ARG A 30 -14.66 4.23 -7.82
C ARG A 30 -15.02 3.30 -8.97
N SER A 31 -15.71 3.84 -9.99
CA SER A 31 -16.28 3.06 -11.10
C SER A 31 -15.28 2.77 -12.23
N ASN A 32 -14.16 3.50 -12.28
CA ASN A 32 -13.17 3.35 -13.34
C ASN A 32 -11.73 3.48 -12.83
N VAL A 33 -10.79 2.96 -13.63
CA VAL A 33 -9.36 2.92 -13.32
C VAL A 33 -8.78 4.31 -13.08
N ARG A 34 -9.13 5.30 -13.91
CA ARG A 34 -8.62 6.67 -13.78
C ARG A 34 -9.03 7.30 -12.45
N ALA A 35 -10.29 7.13 -12.05
CA ALA A 35 -10.78 7.64 -10.77
C ALA A 35 -10.11 6.93 -9.59
N TYR A 36 -9.84 5.63 -9.71
CA TYR A 36 -9.10 4.87 -8.72
C TYR A 36 -7.66 5.38 -8.57
N LEU A 37 -6.91 5.52 -9.67
CA LEU A 37 -5.52 6.00 -9.63
C LEU A 37 -5.42 7.44 -9.12
N ARG A 38 -6.39 8.30 -9.49
CA ARG A 38 -6.48 9.67 -8.94
C ARG A 38 -6.70 9.65 -7.43
N GLN A 39 -7.52 8.74 -6.93
CA GLN A 39 -7.69 8.56 -5.48
C GLN A 39 -6.40 8.10 -4.80
N GLN A 40 -5.65 7.18 -5.42
CA GLN A 40 -4.35 6.75 -4.87
C GLN A 40 -3.32 7.88 -4.85
N HIS A 41 -3.32 8.72 -5.87
CA HIS A 41 -2.51 9.94 -5.91
C HIS A 41 -2.88 10.88 -4.76
N GLY A 42 -4.16 11.19 -4.57
CA GLY A 42 -4.62 12.02 -3.45
C GLY A 42 -4.28 11.44 -2.07
N TYR A 43 -4.23 10.11 -1.91
CA TYR A 43 -3.73 9.50 -0.68
C TYR A 43 -2.23 9.76 -0.47
N GLY A 44 -1.42 9.73 -1.53
CA GLY A 44 -0.01 10.08 -1.44
C GLY A 44 0.22 11.54 -1.03
N GLU A 45 -0.55 12.47 -1.59
CA GLU A 45 -0.52 13.89 -1.20
C GLU A 45 -0.92 14.07 0.27
N ALA A 46 -1.99 13.40 0.71
CA ALA A 46 -2.41 13.41 2.11
C ALA A 46 -1.34 12.84 3.06
N GLU A 47 -0.63 11.79 2.65
CA GLU A 47 0.51 11.26 3.41
C GLU A 47 1.64 12.27 3.55
N ALA A 48 1.95 13.03 2.50
CA ALA A 48 2.97 14.09 2.56
C ALA A 48 2.62 15.16 3.60
N LEU A 49 1.35 15.55 3.68
CA LEU A 49 0.85 16.48 4.69
C LEU A 49 0.92 15.89 6.10
N LEU A 50 0.50 14.62 6.24
CA LEU A 50 0.52 13.93 7.53
C LEU A 50 1.93 13.72 8.07
N VAL A 51 2.91 13.39 7.22
CA VAL A 51 4.33 13.28 7.62
C VAL A 51 4.83 14.59 8.20
N ARG A 52 4.42 15.73 7.65
CA ARG A 52 4.81 17.04 8.15
C ARG A 52 4.13 17.39 9.48
N LYS A 53 2.86 17.02 9.62
CA LYS A 53 2.05 17.35 10.79
C LYS A 53 2.30 16.40 11.97
N HIS A 54 2.60 15.16 11.69
CA HIS A 54 2.77 14.06 12.65
C HIS A 54 4.01 13.22 12.32
N PRO A 55 5.21 13.79 12.33
CA PRO A 55 6.44 13.07 11.95
C PRO A 55 6.71 11.84 12.83
N GLU A 56 6.24 11.84 14.07
CA GLU A 56 6.40 10.74 15.04
C GLU A 56 5.71 9.44 14.64
N TYR A 57 4.75 9.50 13.72
CA TYR A 57 4.05 8.32 13.19
C TYR A 57 4.66 7.76 11.91
N PHE A 58 5.80 8.31 11.47
CA PHE A 58 6.44 7.90 10.22
C PHE A 58 7.89 7.49 10.44
N ASN A 59 8.36 6.56 9.61
CA ASN A 59 9.77 6.21 9.53
C ASN A 59 10.52 7.15 8.56
N SER A 60 11.85 7.01 8.50
CA SER A 60 12.72 7.83 7.63
C SER A 60 12.38 7.73 6.13
N LEU A 61 11.82 6.61 5.69
CA LEU A 61 11.36 6.41 4.31
C LEU A 61 9.93 6.93 4.09
N GLY A 62 9.28 7.45 5.13
CA GLY A 62 7.94 7.99 5.08
C GLY A 62 6.84 6.96 5.09
N GLY A 63 7.13 5.75 5.50
CA GLY A 63 6.13 4.76 5.84
C GLY A 63 5.56 5.04 7.22
N SER A 64 4.24 4.90 7.39
CA SER A 64 3.62 5.05 8.71
C SER A 64 3.97 3.88 9.63
N LEU A 65 4.23 4.19 10.89
CA LEU A 65 4.40 3.20 11.95
C LEU A 65 3.03 2.72 12.40
N TRP A 66 2.80 1.42 12.32
CA TRP A 66 1.56 0.83 12.83
C TRP A 66 1.58 0.75 14.35
N ARG A 67 0.59 1.37 15.01
CA ARG A 67 0.40 1.34 16.47
C ARG A 67 -0.95 0.75 16.89
N GLY A 68 -1.70 0.17 15.98
CA GLY A 68 -2.99 -0.45 16.27
C GLY A 68 -2.89 -1.83 16.93
N ARG A 69 -3.96 -2.25 17.59
CA ARG A 69 -4.10 -3.62 18.11
C ARG A 69 -4.74 -4.51 17.03
N ILE A 70 -4.18 -5.71 16.87
CA ILE A 70 -4.75 -6.75 16.01
C ILE A 70 -5.43 -7.76 16.92
N TYR A 71 -6.72 -7.89 16.77
CA TYR A 71 -7.54 -8.81 17.57
C TYR A 71 -7.65 -10.22 16.98
N ALA A 72 -7.20 -10.42 15.75
CA ALA A 72 -7.15 -11.75 15.12
C ALA A 72 -5.89 -12.50 15.51
N PRO A 73 -5.96 -13.81 15.76
CA PRO A 73 -4.77 -14.63 16.00
C PRO A 73 -3.82 -14.51 14.81
N ALA A 74 -2.54 -14.30 15.10
CA ALA A 74 -1.48 -14.29 14.10
C ALA A 74 -1.38 -15.68 13.47
N ARG A 75 -2.11 -15.91 12.40
CA ARG A 75 -1.88 -17.07 11.55
C ARG A 75 -0.81 -16.65 10.55
N VAL A 76 0.37 -17.21 10.68
CA VAL A 76 1.40 -17.20 9.65
C VAL A 76 0.80 -17.84 8.40
N GLY A 77 0.10 -17.03 7.61
CA GLY A 77 -0.50 -17.49 6.37
C GLY A 77 0.53 -17.34 5.28
N LEU A 78 0.98 -18.46 4.74
CA LEU A 78 1.61 -18.48 3.43
C LEU A 78 0.80 -17.59 2.48
N LEU A 79 1.46 -16.78 1.67
CA LEU A 79 0.90 -15.89 0.62
C LEU A 79 -0.23 -16.56 -0.19
N LEU A 80 -0.19 -17.88 -0.32
CA LEU A 80 -1.11 -18.70 -1.07
C LEU A 80 -2.47 -18.94 -0.37
N ARG A 81 -2.61 -18.66 0.93
CA ARG A 81 -3.81 -19.01 1.71
C ARG A 81 -4.68 -17.82 2.15
N ARG A 82 -4.27 -16.59 1.91
CA ARG A 82 -5.06 -15.40 2.30
C ARG A 82 -5.25 -14.46 1.13
N PRO A 83 -6.44 -13.89 0.96
CA PRO A 83 -6.63 -12.84 -0.01
C PRO A 83 -5.70 -11.68 0.34
N VAL A 84 -4.79 -11.36 -0.55
CA VAL A 84 -3.96 -10.16 -0.47
C VAL A 84 -4.86 -9.01 -0.88
N ILE A 85 -5.54 -8.43 0.09
CA ILE A 85 -6.31 -7.23 -0.14
C ILE A 85 -5.35 -6.06 -0.01
N TYR A 86 -5.50 -5.10 -0.93
CA TYR A 86 -4.89 -3.80 -0.97
C TYR A 86 -4.09 -3.41 0.27
N ARG A 87 -2.81 -3.17 0.09
CA ARG A 87 -1.92 -2.75 1.16
C ARG A 87 -0.94 -1.71 0.62
N GLY A 88 -0.96 -0.52 1.16
CA GLY A 88 0.06 0.48 0.98
C GLY A 88 0.90 0.60 2.24
N LEU A 89 2.00 1.28 2.17
CA LEU A 89 2.84 1.63 3.33
C LEU A 89 2.06 2.36 4.42
N PHE A 90 1.04 3.07 4.01
CA PHE A 90 0.15 3.80 4.89
C PHE A 90 -0.97 2.89 5.37
N GLY A 91 -0.60 1.98 6.25
CA GLY A 91 -1.55 1.07 6.83
C GLY A 91 -2.19 0.12 5.82
N SER A 92 -2.52 -1.03 6.27
CA SER A 92 -3.41 -1.92 5.57
C SER A 92 -4.76 -1.23 5.51
N ALA A 93 -5.31 -1.15 4.32
CA ALA A 93 -6.55 -0.48 4.00
C ALA A 93 -7.61 -0.62 5.09
N GLY A 94 -7.72 0.40 5.89
CA GLY A 94 -8.79 0.64 6.83
C GLY A 94 -9.21 -0.57 7.67
N TYR A 95 -10.48 -0.70 7.80
CA TYR A 95 -11.17 -1.71 8.59
C TYR A 95 -10.77 -3.17 8.32
N GLN A 96 -10.19 -3.47 7.18
CA GLN A 96 -9.86 -4.85 6.80
C GLN A 96 -8.60 -5.37 7.50
N ALA A 97 -7.79 -4.49 8.04
CA ALA A 97 -6.64 -4.86 8.82
C ALA A 97 -6.91 -5.04 10.31
N VAL A 98 -8.04 -4.55 10.79
CA VAL A 98 -8.41 -4.66 12.20
C VAL A 98 -8.52 -6.12 12.63
N TYR A 99 -8.88 -7.01 11.70
CA TYR A 99 -9.10 -8.43 11.95
C TYR A 99 -8.10 -9.37 11.26
N ALA A 100 -7.15 -8.83 10.50
CA ALA A 100 -6.14 -9.63 9.83
C ALA A 100 -4.75 -9.33 10.40
N SER A 101 -3.92 -10.35 10.57
CA SER A 101 -2.50 -10.14 10.86
C SER A 101 -1.91 -9.19 9.83
N PRO A 102 -1.00 -8.28 10.22
CA PRO A 102 -0.29 -7.48 9.26
C PRO A 102 0.33 -8.41 8.23
N PRO A 103 0.37 -8.02 6.98
CA PRO A 103 1.09 -8.77 5.98
C PRO A 103 2.55 -8.84 6.36
N GLU A 104 3.18 -9.80 5.83
CA GLU A 104 4.62 -9.85 5.87
C GLU A 104 5.16 -8.59 5.19
N SER A 105 5.64 -7.69 6.02
CA SER A 105 6.08 -6.36 5.61
C SER A 105 7.14 -6.42 4.52
N ALA A 106 7.97 -7.47 4.50
CA ALA A 106 9.04 -7.67 3.53
C ALA A 106 8.53 -7.78 2.07
N LEU A 107 7.47 -8.56 1.83
CA LEU A 107 6.91 -8.70 0.47
C LEU A 107 6.22 -7.42 0.00
N MET A 108 5.64 -6.67 0.92
CA MET A 108 5.05 -5.37 0.60
C MET A 108 6.13 -4.34 0.23
N LEU A 109 7.30 -4.39 0.87
CA LEU A 109 8.42 -3.52 0.53
C LEU A 109 8.84 -3.67 -0.94
N CYS A 110 8.78 -4.89 -1.48
CA CYS A 110 9.14 -5.14 -2.88
C CYS A 110 8.18 -4.50 -3.91
N THR A 111 6.98 -4.11 -3.51
CA THR A 111 6.02 -3.46 -4.43
C THR A 111 6.08 -1.93 -4.40
N MET A 112 6.88 -1.35 -3.51
CA MET A 112 6.95 0.09 -3.30
C MET A 112 7.77 0.79 -4.37
N LEU A 113 7.51 2.11 -4.55
CA LEU A 113 8.30 2.95 -5.43
C LEU A 113 9.78 2.96 -5.04
N GLU A 114 10.08 3.02 -3.75
CA GLU A 114 11.44 3.02 -3.20
C GLU A 114 12.23 1.77 -3.60
N TYR A 115 11.59 0.60 -3.57
CA TYR A 115 12.21 -0.63 -4.02
C TYR A 115 12.57 -0.57 -5.52
N HIS A 116 11.68 -0.07 -6.35
CA HIS A 116 11.95 0.07 -7.78
C HIS A 116 13.08 1.04 -8.06
N VAL A 117 13.12 2.17 -7.36
CA VAL A 117 14.12 3.23 -7.58
C VAL A 117 15.48 2.88 -6.94
N LEU A 118 15.50 2.27 -5.76
CA LEU A 118 16.73 2.05 -4.99
C LEU A 118 17.32 0.65 -5.19
N VAL A 119 16.54 -0.32 -5.66
CA VAL A 119 16.99 -1.70 -5.84
C VAL A 119 16.91 -2.12 -7.31
N SER A 120 15.71 -2.15 -7.90
CA SER A 120 15.55 -2.68 -9.26
C SER A 120 16.28 -1.84 -10.30
N LEU A 121 16.07 -0.52 -10.31
CA LEU A 121 16.68 0.36 -11.31
C LEU A 121 18.23 0.36 -11.23
N PRO A 122 18.89 0.52 -10.07
CA PRO A 122 20.35 0.42 -10.00
C PRO A 122 20.90 -0.93 -10.44
N LEU A 123 20.22 -2.03 -10.10
CA LEU A 123 20.63 -3.36 -10.55
C LEU A 123 20.55 -3.51 -12.06
N TRP A 124 19.51 -2.98 -12.71
CA TRP A 124 19.43 -2.95 -14.16
C TRP A 124 20.54 -2.12 -14.79
N VAL A 125 20.85 -0.95 -14.25
CA VAL A 125 21.96 -0.10 -14.72
C VAL A 125 23.29 -0.82 -14.59
N LEU A 126 23.55 -1.47 -13.45
CA LEU A 126 24.78 -2.24 -13.22
C LEU A 126 24.85 -3.49 -14.10
N ALA A 127 23.72 -4.14 -14.39
CA ALA A 127 23.66 -5.33 -15.24
C ALA A 127 24.05 -5.05 -16.69
N VAL A 128 23.96 -3.80 -17.14
CA VAL A 128 24.47 -3.39 -18.48
C VAL A 128 25.99 -3.57 -18.55
N SER A 129 26.72 -3.23 -17.50
CA SER A 129 28.19 -3.37 -17.43
C SER A 129 28.64 -4.74 -16.89
N PHE A 130 27.86 -5.30 -15.97
CA PHE A 130 28.15 -6.56 -15.30
C PHE A 130 27.06 -7.58 -15.54
N HIS A 131 27.14 -8.30 -16.67
CA HIS A 131 26.12 -9.27 -17.10
C HIS A 131 25.81 -10.37 -16.08
N LEU A 132 26.73 -10.65 -15.15
CA LEU A 132 26.51 -11.57 -14.04
C LEU A 132 25.36 -11.12 -13.11
N LEU A 133 25.05 -9.83 -13.06
CA LEU A 133 23.94 -9.27 -12.28
C LEU A 133 22.58 -9.38 -12.98
N LEU A 134 22.56 -9.74 -14.25
CA LEU A 134 21.32 -9.81 -15.05
C LEU A 134 20.25 -10.73 -14.43
N PRO A 135 20.56 -11.95 -13.96
CA PRO A 135 19.57 -12.81 -13.30
C PRO A 135 18.96 -12.16 -12.05
N ILE A 136 19.78 -11.43 -11.28
CA ILE A 136 19.32 -10.74 -10.07
C ILE A 136 18.42 -9.56 -10.45
N ALA A 137 18.79 -8.77 -11.45
CA ALA A 137 17.97 -7.67 -11.93
C ALA A 137 16.60 -8.15 -12.45
N ILE A 138 16.56 -9.27 -13.17
CA ILE A 138 15.33 -9.91 -13.61
C ILE A 138 14.49 -10.34 -12.40
N LEU A 139 15.10 -11.02 -11.43
CA LEU A 139 14.40 -11.50 -10.25
C LEU A 139 13.76 -10.35 -9.45
N THR A 140 14.48 -9.24 -9.27
CA THR A 140 13.97 -8.05 -8.56
C THR A 140 12.78 -7.41 -9.27
N THR A 141 12.65 -7.59 -10.58
CA THR A 141 11.49 -7.11 -11.36
C THR A 141 10.34 -8.11 -11.33
N LEU A 142 10.63 -9.41 -11.44
CA LEU A 142 9.61 -10.46 -11.44
C LEU A 142 8.93 -10.62 -10.06
N LEU A 143 9.64 -10.36 -8.97
CA LEU A 143 9.11 -10.50 -7.62
C LEU A 143 7.86 -9.63 -7.36
N PRO A 144 7.87 -8.29 -7.55
CA PRO A 144 6.68 -7.45 -7.37
C PRO A 144 5.56 -7.79 -8.36
N LEU A 145 5.90 -8.21 -9.59
CA LEU A 145 4.92 -8.66 -10.57
C LEU A 145 4.25 -9.97 -10.11
N GLY A 146 5.01 -10.91 -9.60
CA GLY A 146 4.49 -12.16 -9.03
C GLY A 146 3.58 -11.93 -7.84
N ILE A 147 3.97 -11.04 -6.91
CA ILE A 147 3.14 -10.65 -5.77
C ILE A 147 1.82 -10.06 -6.25
N SER A 148 1.87 -9.18 -7.25
CA SER A 148 0.69 -8.54 -7.82
C SER A 148 -0.21 -9.55 -8.55
N ALA A 149 0.37 -10.50 -9.27
CA ALA A 149 -0.36 -11.58 -9.93
C ALA A 149 -1.09 -12.49 -8.91
N VAL A 150 -0.41 -12.86 -7.83
CA VAL A 150 -1.03 -13.63 -6.72
C VAL A 150 -2.19 -12.84 -6.11
N ALA A 151 -2.04 -11.54 -5.89
CA ALA A 151 -3.12 -10.68 -5.40
C ALA A 151 -4.34 -10.69 -6.35
N GLY A 152 -4.10 -10.63 -7.66
CA GLY A 152 -5.13 -10.72 -8.68
C GLY A 152 -5.86 -12.05 -8.69
N VAL A 153 -5.12 -13.16 -8.55
CA VAL A 153 -5.70 -14.52 -8.48
C VAL A 153 -6.53 -14.72 -7.22
N GLN A 154 -6.05 -14.22 -6.07
CA GLN A 154 -6.73 -14.35 -4.78
C GLN A 154 -7.92 -13.40 -4.62
N ALA A 155 -8.14 -12.48 -5.55
CA ALA A 155 -9.23 -11.51 -5.47
C ALA A 155 -10.60 -12.18 -5.49
N HIS A 156 -11.44 -11.88 -4.51
CA HIS A 156 -12.81 -12.33 -4.42
C HIS A 156 -13.69 -11.48 -5.35
N LEU A 157 -14.07 -12.06 -6.47
CA LEU A 157 -14.95 -11.43 -7.44
C LEU A 157 -16.31 -12.12 -7.44
N PRO A 158 -17.43 -11.37 -7.31
CA PRO A 158 -18.75 -11.92 -7.53
C PRO A 158 -18.85 -12.49 -8.96
N ARG A 159 -19.53 -13.64 -9.13
CA ARG A 159 -19.61 -14.34 -10.43
C ARG A 159 -20.05 -13.45 -11.58
N HIS A 160 -21.02 -12.55 -11.35
CA HIS A 160 -21.55 -11.62 -12.34
C HIS A 160 -20.59 -10.48 -12.74
N LYS A 161 -19.48 -10.30 -12.00
CA LYS A 161 -18.41 -9.30 -12.28
C LYS A 161 -17.07 -9.94 -12.64
N SER A 162 -17.01 -11.27 -12.74
CA SER A 162 -15.80 -12.00 -13.04
C SER A 162 -15.65 -12.18 -14.56
N LEU A 163 -15.14 -11.16 -15.21
CA LEU A 163 -14.72 -11.21 -16.61
C LEU A 163 -13.28 -11.71 -16.70
N TRP A 164 -12.86 -12.23 -17.87
CA TRP A 164 -11.54 -12.78 -18.07
C TRP A 164 -10.39 -11.77 -17.77
N TRP A 165 -10.62 -10.50 -18.01
CA TRP A 165 -9.66 -9.41 -17.75
C TRP A 165 -9.72 -8.85 -16.31
N SER A 166 -10.71 -9.22 -15.50
CA SER A 166 -10.90 -8.64 -14.16
C SER A 166 -9.72 -8.94 -13.24
N ARG A 167 -9.22 -10.16 -13.23
CA ARG A 167 -8.06 -10.56 -12.42
C ARG A 167 -6.75 -9.92 -12.88
N PRO A 168 -6.41 -9.93 -14.18
CA PRO A 168 -5.29 -9.16 -14.71
C PRO A 168 -5.35 -7.66 -14.36
N LEU A 169 -6.53 -7.05 -14.44
CA LEU A 169 -6.71 -5.66 -14.05
C LEU A 169 -6.44 -5.44 -12.56
N ILE A 170 -6.92 -6.31 -11.69
CA ILE A 170 -6.65 -6.22 -10.24
C ILE A 170 -5.15 -6.35 -9.98
N ALA A 171 -4.47 -7.28 -10.62
CA ALA A 171 -3.02 -7.43 -10.52
C ALA A 171 -2.29 -6.16 -10.95
N LEU A 172 -2.68 -5.58 -12.08
CA LEU A 172 -2.12 -4.33 -12.59
C LEU A 172 -2.35 -3.16 -11.61
N LEU A 173 -3.58 -3.04 -11.10
CA LEU A 173 -3.91 -1.99 -10.13
C LEU A 173 -3.17 -2.17 -8.81
N TYR A 174 -2.99 -3.41 -8.38
CA TYR A 174 -2.22 -3.73 -7.19
C TYR A 174 -0.75 -3.33 -7.35
N PHE A 175 -0.17 -3.57 -8.53
CA PHE A 175 1.19 -3.17 -8.87
C PHE A 175 1.35 -1.63 -8.95
N LEU A 176 0.44 -0.96 -9.66
CA LEU A 176 0.54 0.50 -9.90
C LEU A 176 0.28 1.33 -8.65
N GLN A 177 -0.56 0.85 -7.76
CA GLN A 177 -1.04 1.59 -6.61
C GLN A 177 0.07 2.12 -5.68
N PRO A 178 1.01 1.30 -5.17
CA PRO A 178 2.07 1.80 -4.29
C PRO A 178 3.03 2.74 -5.03
N ILE A 179 3.20 2.56 -6.34
CA ILE A 179 4.02 3.42 -7.18
C ILE A 179 3.39 4.80 -7.32
N VAL A 180 2.12 4.88 -7.72
CA VAL A 180 1.39 6.14 -7.87
C VAL A 180 1.29 6.90 -6.54
N ARG A 181 1.01 6.18 -5.47
CA ARG A 181 0.90 6.74 -4.13
C ARG A 181 2.25 7.24 -3.60
N GLY A 182 3.33 6.45 -3.77
CA GLY A 182 4.69 6.84 -3.43
C GLY A 182 5.13 8.08 -4.20
N TRP A 183 4.91 8.11 -5.51
CA TRP A 183 5.22 9.24 -6.36
C TRP A 183 4.54 10.54 -5.87
N ALA A 184 3.23 10.49 -5.64
CA ALA A 184 2.47 11.64 -5.14
C ALA A 184 2.97 12.12 -3.77
N ARG A 185 3.35 11.19 -2.88
CA ARG A 185 3.95 11.52 -1.58
C ARG A 185 5.26 12.28 -1.74
N TYR A 186 6.15 11.86 -2.64
CA TYR A 186 7.41 12.59 -2.88
C TYR A 186 7.18 13.93 -3.55
N GLN A 187 6.29 14.01 -4.53
CA GLN A 187 5.89 15.29 -5.12
C GLN A 187 5.34 16.25 -4.06
N GLY A 188 4.43 15.78 -3.22
CA GLY A 188 3.87 16.59 -2.14
C GLY A 188 4.93 17.11 -1.17
N ARG A 189 5.93 16.30 -0.82
CA ARG A 189 7.05 16.72 0.03
C ARG A 189 7.94 17.78 -0.62
N MET A 190 8.17 17.68 -1.93
CA MET A 190 8.99 18.65 -2.66
C MET A 190 8.28 20.00 -2.80
N VAL A 191 6.96 19.99 -3.01
CA VAL A 191 6.14 21.20 -3.16
C VAL A 191 5.89 21.89 -1.82
N LEU A 192 5.67 21.10 -0.77
CA LEU A 192 5.40 21.58 0.59
C LEU A 192 6.71 21.91 1.34
N ARG A 193 7.66 22.61 0.72
CA ARG A 193 8.87 23.07 1.40
C ARG A 193 8.50 23.82 2.68
N PRO A 194 9.26 23.68 3.78
CA PRO A 194 9.04 24.49 4.97
C PRO A 194 9.28 25.96 4.60
N SER A 195 8.26 26.78 4.83
CA SER A 195 8.40 28.25 4.88
C SER A 195 9.17 28.61 6.12
#